data_370d2696391780137777c26c55c00dee
#
_entry.id   370d2696391780137777c26c55c00dee
#
_cell.length_a   1.000
_cell.length_b   1.000
_cell.length_c   1.000
_cell.angle_alpha   90.00
_cell.angle_beta   90.00
_cell.angle_gamma   90.00
#
_symmetry.space_group_name_H-M   'P 1'
#
loop_
_entity.id
_entity.type
_entity.pdbx_description
1 polymer ?
#
loop_
_entity_poly.entity_id
_entity_poly.type
_entity_poly.pdbx_seq_one_letter_code
_entity_poly.pdbx_strand_id
1 'polypeptide(L)'
;MSRAQGSPLQHTWKTLKTHEPNISQEQKAKVVFQLGIITWQLSRLRFNQAGSLFEENGEFHIKACLSRDLLLNQRYTLEDIPRGPFKFENDYYEAQISAFLEHVKYLALGHHCFFAPIPARSEYDDDAGFRAASDW
;
A
#
# COMPACT_ATOMS: atom_id res chain seq x y z
N MET A 1 -0.38 19.59 7.48
CA MET A 1 -1.53 18.67 7.69
C MET A 1 -2.17 18.95 9.05
N SER A 2 -3.45 19.27 9.09
CA SER A 2 -4.20 19.40 10.35
C SER A 2 -4.52 18.00 10.90
N ARG A 3 -4.27 17.81 12.19
CA ARG A 3 -4.63 16.55 12.87
C ARG A 3 -6.15 16.54 13.08
N ALA A 4 -6.81 15.45 12.70
CA ALA A 4 -8.22 15.25 13.00
C ALA A 4 -8.44 15.24 14.52
N GLN A 5 -9.48 15.95 14.99
CA GLN A 5 -9.86 15.93 16.39
C GLN A 5 -10.53 14.59 16.73
N GLY A 6 -10.26 14.08 17.91
CA GLY A 6 -10.86 12.84 18.41
C GLY A 6 -9.81 11.82 18.88
N SER A 7 -10.30 10.66 19.31
CA SER A 7 -9.48 9.52 19.70
C SER A 7 -9.59 8.39 18.69
N PRO A 8 -8.53 7.57 18.49
CA PRO A 8 -8.60 6.43 17.58
C PRO A 8 -9.68 5.44 18.01
N LEU A 9 -10.52 5.04 17.04
CA LEU A 9 -11.64 4.12 17.28
C LEU A 9 -11.17 2.76 17.85
N GLN A 10 -9.94 2.35 17.53
CA GLN A 10 -9.40 1.07 18.04
C GLN A 10 -9.32 1.01 19.57
N HIS A 11 -9.21 2.14 20.26
CA HIS A 11 -9.14 2.19 21.74
C HIS A 11 -10.48 1.84 22.38
N THR A 12 -11.57 2.10 21.69
CA THR A 12 -12.93 1.86 22.16
C THR A 12 -13.59 0.65 21.53
N TRP A 13 -13.05 0.16 20.40
CA TRP A 13 -13.61 -0.96 19.65
C TRP A 13 -13.24 -2.33 20.22
N LYS A 14 -12.02 -2.47 20.71
CA LYS A 14 -11.55 -3.75 21.26
C LYS A 14 -11.95 -3.88 22.73
N THR A 15 -12.65 -4.94 23.06
CA THR A 15 -12.83 -5.40 24.42
C THR A 15 -11.52 -6.07 24.87
N LEU A 16 -10.72 -5.40 25.69
CA LEU A 16 -9.76 -6.12 26.51
C LEU A 16 -10.56 -6.95 27.52
N LYS A 17 -10.09 -8.16 27.82
CA LYS A 17 -10.81 -9.18 28.63
C LYS A 17 -11.34 -8.69 30.01
N THR A 18 -11.04 -7.47 30.41
CA THR A 18 -11.37 -6.89 31.72
C THR A 18 -12.20 -5.61 31.70
N HIS A 19 -12.52 -5.06 30.53
CA HIS A 19 -13.30 -3.84 30.42
C HIS A 19 -14.47 -4.01 29.48
N GLU A 20 -15.64 -3.54 29.88
CA GLU A 20 -16.80 -3.45 28.99
C GLU A 20 -16.47 -2.57 27.77
N PRO A 21 -16.96 -2.96 26.58
CA PRO A 21 -16.72 -2.16 25.38
C PRO A 21 -17.37 -0.78 25.57
N ASN A 22 -16.59 0.29 25.40
CA ASN A 22 -17.11 1.66 25.45
C ASN A 22 -18.06 1.99 24.28
N ILE A 23 -18.25 1.06 23.34
CA ILE A 23 -19.11 1.19 22.18
C ILE A 23 -20.13 0.07 22.17
N SER A 24 -21.43 0.42 22.11
CA SER A 24 -22.52 -0.53 22.00
C SER A 24 -22.51 -1.25 20.62
N GLN A 25 -23.20 -2.39 20.54
CA GLN A 25 -23.37 -3.11 19.27
C GLN A 25 -24.08 -2.24 18.21
N GLU A 26 -25.03 -1.44 18.62
CA GLU A 26 -25.75 -0.51 17.72
C GLU A 26 -24.77 0.55 17.14
N GLN A 27 -23.91 1.11 17.98
CA GLN A 27 -22.89 2.07 17.53
C GLN A 27 -21.89 1.42 16.58
N LYS A 28 -21.47 0.17 16.86
CA LYS A 28 -20.61 -0.61 15.94
C LYS A 28 -21.30 -0.83 14.59
N ALA A 29 -22.56 -1.24 14.59
CA ALA A 29 -23.35 -1.43 13.38
C ALA A 29 -23.44 -0.14 12.57
N LYS A 30 -23.67 1.01 13.23
CA LYS A 30 -23.69 2.33 12.57
C LYS A 30 -22.37 2.67 11.91
N VAL A 31 -21.23 2.44 12.58
CA VAL A 31 -19.90 2.69 11.98
C VAL A 31 -19.66 1.80 10.76
N VAL A 32 -19.96 0.50 10.87
CA VAL A 32 -19.80 -0.44 9.74
C VAL A 32 -20.69 -0.03 8.56
N PHE A 33 -21.93 0.36 8.83
CA PHE A 33 -22.84 0.84 7.79
C PHE A 33 -22.31 2.11 7.09
N GLN A 34 -21.81 3.09 7.85
CA GLN A 34 -21.22 4.31 7.29
C GLN A 34 -19.99 4.01 6.44
N LEU A 35 -19.11 3.10 6.90
CA LEU A 35 -17.96 2.64 6.12
C LEU A 35 -18.43 1.96 4.82
N GLY A 36 -19.47 1.15 4.88
CA GLY A 36 -20.08 0.53 3.70
C GLY A 36 -20.57 1.57 2.68
N ILE A 37 -21.22 2.64 3.12
CA ILE A 37 -21.63 3.74 2.24
C ILE A 37 -20.43 4.41 1.59
N ILE A 38 -19.40 4.74 2.36
CA ILE A 38 -18.17 5.38 1.85
C ILE A 38 -17.50 4.46 0.81
N THR A 39 -17.33 3.18 1.13
CA THR A 39 -16.75 2.20 0.22
C THR A 39 -17.56 2.09 -1.07
N TRP A 40 -18.89 2.05 -0.97
CA TRP A 40 -19.77 2.03 -2.14
C TRP A 40 -19.64 3.28 -2.99
N GLN A 41 -19.57 4.48 -2.38
CA GLN A 41 -19.36 5.73 -3.10
C GLN A 41 -18.00 5.73 -3.82
N LEU A 42 -16.93 5.32 -3.14
CA LEU A 42 -15.59 5.23 -3.72
C LEU A 42 -15.53 4.21 -4.87
N SER A 43 -16.21 3.07 -4.74
CA SER A 43 -16.24 2.04 -5.80
C SER A 43 -16.92 2.50 -7.10
N ARG A 44 -17.67 3.59 -7.04
CA ARG A 44 -18.32 4.18 -8.24
C ARG A 44 -17.42 5.14 -9.00
N LEU A 45 -16.34 5.60 -8.40
CA LEU A 45 -15.36 6.43 -9.09
C LEU A 45 -14.72 5.63 -10.23
N ARG A 46 -14.60 6.26 -11.38
CA ARG A 46 -13.95 5.66 -12.55
C ARG A 46 -12.85 6.59 -13.01
N PHE A 47 -11.70 6.01 -13.21
CA PHE A 47 -10.52 6.68 -13.70
C PHE A 47 -10.09 6.01 -15.01
N ASN A 48 -9.50 6.77 -15.91
CA ASN A 48 -9.04 6.27 -17.21
C ASN A 48 -7.58 5.78 -17.19
N GLN A 49 -6.92 5.87 -16.05
CA GLN A 49 -5.54 5.45 -15.84
C GLN A 49 -5.26 5.18 -14.36
N ALA A 50 -4.26 4.39 -14.07
CA ALA A 50 -3.79 4.10 -12.72
C ALA A 50 -2.65 5.03 -12.34
N GLY A 51 -2.74 5.60 -11.14
CA GLY A 51 -1.74 6.53 -10.59
C GLY A 51 -2.18 7.05 -9.24
N SER A 52 -1.48 8.03 -8.72
CA SER A 52 -1.87 8.73 -7.51
C SER A 52 -2.57 10.05 -7.84
N LEU A 53 -3.55 10.39 -7.03
CA LEU A 53 -4.32 11.61 -7.19
C LEU A 53 -3.60 12.78 -6.52
N PHE A 54 -3.35 13.83 -7.27
CA PHE A 54 -2.72 15.06 -6.81
C PHE A 54 -3.70 16.23 -6.98
N GLU A 55 -3.73 17.12 -6.01
CA GLU A 55 -4.45 18.38 -6.10
C GLU A 55 -3.48 19.50 -6.49
N GLU A 56 -3.83 20.22 -7.55
CA GLU A 56 -3.08 21.39 -8.01
C GLU A 56 -4.07 22.49 -8.37
N ASN A 57 -3.98 23.62 -7.68
CA ASN A 57 -4.86 24.79 -7.89
C ASN A 57 -6.37 24.48 -7.78
N GLY A 58 -6.75 23.51 -6.94
CA GLY A 58 -8.14 23.11 -6.77
C GLY A 58 -8.63 22.07 -7.77
N GLU A 59 -7.78 21.63 -8.70
CA GLU A 59 -8.07 20.56 -9.64
C GLU A 59 -7.34 19.27 -9.28
N PHE A 60 -7.96 18.12 -9.57
CA PHE A 60 -7.37 16.82 -9.28
C PHE A 60 -6.81 16.19 -10.56
N HIS A 61 -5.54 15.78 -10.48
CA HIS A 61 -4.80 15.18 -11.57
C HIS A 61 -4.25 13.81 -11.16
N ILE A 62 -4.31 12.83 -12.07
CA ILE A 62 -3.65 11.54 -11.86
C ILE A 62 -2.22 11.67 -12.36
N LYS A 63 -1.26 11.44 -11.47
CA LYS A 63 0.17 11.50 -11.76
C LYS A 63 0.88 10.20 -11.36
N ALA A 64 2.20 10.28 -11.18
CA ALA A 64 3.01 9.13 -10.81
C ALA A 64 2.42 8.34 -9.64
N CYS A 65 2.43 7.03 -9.77
CA CYS A 65 1.88 6.11 -8.79
C CYS A 65 2.78 6.04 -7.53
N LEU A 66 2.26 6.52 -6.42
CA LEU A 66 2.93 6.48 -5.11
C LEU A 66 2.61 5.17 -4.35
N SER A 67 2.54 4.04 -5.07
CA SER A 67 2.30 2.75 -4.43
C SER A 67 3.49 2.31 -3.58
N ARG A 68 3.22 1.52 -2.55
CA ARG A 68 4.26 0.95 -1.70
C ARG A 68 5.27 0.15 -2.50
N ASP A 69 4.80 -0.63 -3.47
CA ASP A 69 5.63 -1.53 -4.26
C ASP A 69 6.64 -0.79 -5.14
N LEU A 70 6.34 0.45 -5.53
CA LEU A 70 7.21 1.29 -6.33
C LEU A 70 8.11 2.23 -5.53
N LEU A 71 7.81 2.46 -4.24
CA LEU A 71 8.50 3.49 -3.45
C LEU A 71 9.22 2.97 -2.22
N LEU A 72 8.68 1.94 -1.52
CA LEU A 72 9.26 1.45 -0.28
C LEU A 72 10.62 0.78 -0.49
N ASN A 73 11.34 0.64 0.62
CA ASN A 73 12.63 -0.03 0.67
C ASN A 73 13.65 0.59 -0.30
N GLN A 74 13.69 1.92 -0.39
CA GLN A 74 14.57 2.68 -1.26
C GLN A 74 14.29 2.51 -2.78
N ARG A 75 13.23 1.83 -3.20
CA ARG A 75 12.89 1.70 -4.63
C ARG A 75 12.65 3.04 -5.32
N TYR A 76 12.34 4.10 -4.57
CA TYR A 76 12.24 5.45 -5.11
C TYR A 76 13.56 5.97 -5.72
N THR A 77 14.71 5.39 -5.37
CA THR A 77 16.03 5.74 -5.92
C THR A 77 16.35 5.04 -7.24
N LEU A 78 15.54 4.03 -7.64
CA LEU A 78 15.69 3.34 -8.91
C LEU A 78 15.18 4.24 -10.04
N GLU A 79 16.07 4.66 -10.94
CA GLU A 79 15.75 5.67 -11.97
C GLU A 79 14.96 5.09 -13.13
N ASP A 80 15.25 3.84 -13.54
CA ASP A 80 14.71 3.22 -14.74
C ASP A 80 13.32 2.57 -14.56
N ILE A 81 12.68 2.75 -13.39
CA ILE A 81 11.37 2.17 -13.10
C ILE A 81 10.27 3.13 -13.50
N PRO A 82 9.38 2.74 -14.44
CA PRO A 82 8.20 3.53 -14.78
C PRO A 82 7.31 3.71 -13.54
N ARG A 83 6.86 4.94 -13.30
CA ARG A 83 5.96 5.25 -12.16
C ARG A 83 4.58 5.71 -12.59
N GLY A 84 4.26 5.57 -13.88
CA GLY A 84 2.97 6.00 -14.40
C GLY A 84 2.83 7.51 -14.58
N PRO A 85 1.63 8.02 -14.80
CA PRO A 85 0.36 7.25 -14.73
C PRO A 85 0.28 6.17 -15.81
N PHE A 86 -0.30 5.01 -15.45
CA PHE A 86 -0.40 3.85 -16.33
C PHE A 86 -1.77 3.81 -17.01
N LYS A 87 -1.78 3.69 -18.30
CA LYS A 87 -3.01 3.61 -19.09
C LYS A 87 -3.58 2.18 -19.11
N PHE A 88 -2.72 1.19 -19.09
CA PHE A 88 -3.09 -0.22 -19.09
C PHE A 88 -2.64 -0.89 -17.80
N GLU A 89 -3.42 -1.86 -17.36
CA GLU A 89 -3.15 -2.63 -16.13
C GLU A 89 -1.82 -3.39 -16.22
N ASN A 90 -1.53 -3.96 -17.38
CA ASN A 90 -0.27 -4.68 -17.62
C ASN A 90 0.96 -3.80 -17.39
N ASP A 91 0.95 -2.55 -17.87
CA ASP A 91 2.07 -1.63 -17.68
C ASP A 91 2.34 -1.38 -16.19
N TYR A 92 1.28 -1.34 -15.36
CA TYR A 92 1.40 -1.19 -13.93
C TYR A 92 2.05 -2.42 -13.28
N TYR A 93 1.61 -3.62 -13.63
CA TYR A 93 2.20 -4.85 -13.09
C TYR A 93 3.64 -5.06 -13.58
N GLU A 94 3.93 -4.77 -14.82
CA GLU A 94 5.30 -4.81 -15.37
C GLU A 94 6.22 -3.84 -14.63
N ALA A 95 5.76 -2.64 -14.30
CA ALA A 95 6.52 -1.69 -13.50
C ALA A 95 6.78 -2.19 -12.09
N GLN A 96 5.82 -2.88 -11.45
CA GLN A 96 6.00 -3.47 -10.12
C GLN A 96 7.02 -4.61 -10.15
N ILE A 97 6.93 -5.50 -11.14
CA ILE A 97 7.88 -6.62 -11.32
C ILE A 97 9.28 -6.06 -11.58
N SER A 98 9.41 -5.07 -12.47
CA SER A 98 10.69 -4.41 -12.77
C SER A 98 11.28 -3.76 -11.51
N ALA A 99 10.47 -3.04 -10.73
CA ALA A 99 10.90 -2.43 -9.47
C ALA A 99 11.40 -3.48 -8.46
N PHE A 100 10.77 -4.65 -8.43
CA PHE A 100 11.18 -5.74 -7.58
C PHE A 100 12.51 -6.36 -8.05
N LEU A 101 12.64 -6.66 -9.33
CA LEU A 101 13.86 -7.23 -9.91
C LEU A 101 15.06 -6.29 -9.75
N GLU A 102 14.88 -5.01 -10.03
CA GLU A 102 15.94 -4.00 -9.86
C GLU A 102 16.29 -3.79 -8.39
N HIS A 103 15.30 -3.89 -7.47
CA HIS A 103 15.58 -3.87 -6.04
C HIS A 103 16.48 -5.03 -5.62
N VAL A 104 16.22 -6.24 -6.09
CA VAL A 104 17.03 -7.43 -5.78
C VAL A 104 18.45 -7.28 -6.31
N LYS A 105 18.67 -6.63 -7.44
CA LYS A 105 19.98 -6.42 -8.05
C LYS A 105 20.82 -5.33 -7.36
N TYR A 106 20.19 -4.19 -7.06
CA TYR A 106 20.93 -2.96 -6.74
C TYR A 106 20.75 -2.48 -5.31
N LEU A 107 19.71 -2.90 -4.63
CA LEU A 107 19.43 -2.48 -3.26
C LEU A 107 19.77 -3.58 -2.28
N ALA A 108 20.29 -3.18 -1.11
CA ALA A 108 20.58 -4.13 -0.05
C ALA A 108 19.30 -4.81 0.43
N LEU A 109 19.30 -6.15 0.45
CA LEU A 109 18.21 -6.97 0.98
C LEU A 109 18.12 -6.88 2.52
N GLY A 110 18.20 -5.65 3.06
CA GLY A 110 18.10 -5.38 4.49
C GLY A 110 16.70 -5.56 5.05
N HIS A 111 15.70 -5.61 4.18
CA HIS A 111 14.29 -5.69 4.53
C HIS A 111 13.58 -6.71 3.65
N HIS A 112 12.48 -7.23 4.14
CA HIS A 112 11.63 -8.15 3.37
C HIS A 112 11.15 -7.49 2.08
N CYS A 113 11.57 -8.02 0.94
CA CYS A 113 11.11 -7.57 -0.38
C CYS A 113 9.64 -7.98 -0.63
N PHE A 114 9.19 -9.01 0.07
CA PHE A 114 7.82 -9.54 0.01
C PHE A 114 7.03 -9.15 1.26
N PHE A 115 5.72 -9.15 1.15
CA PHE A 115 4.81 -9.01 2.30
C PHE A 115 4.74 -10.27 3.18
N ALA A 116 5.23 -11.41 2.70
CA ALA A 116 5.31 -12.62 3.49
C ALA A 116 6.46 -12.55 4.50
N PRO A 117 6.32 -13.14 5.69
CA PRO A 117 7.43 -13.28 6.62
C PRO A 117 8.52 -14.15 5.95
N ILE A 118 9.64 -13.51 5.63
CA ILE A 118 10.83 -14.21 5.16
C ILE A 118 11.65 -14.56 6.40
N PRO A 119 12.19 -15.79 6.50
CA PRO A 119 13.08 -16.17 7.58
C PRO A 119 14.27 -15.22 7.75
N ALA A 120 14.85 -15.19 8.94
CA ALA A 120 15.93 -14.29 9.26
C ALA A 120 17.10 -14.43 8.26
N ARG A 121 17.76 -13.33 7.97
CA ARG A 121 18.86 -13.22 6.98
C ARG A 121 19.97 -14.28 7.12
N SER A 122 20.12 -14.88 8.31
CA SER A 122 21.07 -15.96 8.57
C SER A 122 20.76 -17.28 7.83
N GLU A 123 19.57 -17.40 7.26
CA GLU A 123 19.08 -18.62 6.58
C GLU A 123 19.05 -18.50 5.05
N TYR A 124 19.32 -17.28 4.50
CA TYR A 124 19.34 -17.02 3.06
C TYR A 124 20.65 -16.38 2.64
N ASP A 125 21.28 -16.93 1.60
CA ASP A 125 22.31 -16.20 0.87
C ASP A 125 21.65 -15.14 -0.05
N ASP A 126 22.42 -14.14 -0.47
CA ASP A 126 21.93 -13.05 -1.31
C ASP A 126 21.43 -13.55 -2.69
N ASP A 127 21.92 -14.70 -3.16
CA ASP A 127 21.51 -15.34 -4.41
C ASP A 127 20.14 -16.00 -4.34
N ALA A 128 19.67 -16.42 -3.17
CA ALA A 128 18.37 -17.07 -3.03
C ALA A 128 17.23 -16.08 -3.31
N GLY A 129 17.37 -14.83 -2.87
CA GLY A 129 16.39 -13.76 -3.16
C GLY A 129 16.30 -13.45 -4.65
N PHE A 130 17.44 -13.42 -5.34
CA PHE A 130 17.49 -13.17 -6.78
C PHE A 130 16.86 -14.34 -7.57
N ARG A 131 17.16 -15.58 -7.20
CA ARG A 131 16.55 -16.76 -7.84
C ARG A 131 15.06 -16.81 -7.65
N ALA A 132 14.56 -16.58 -6.44
CA ALA A 132 13.13 -16.52 -6.17
C ALA A 132 12.42 -15.43 -6.98
N ALA A 133 13.08 -14.29 -7.23
CA ALA A 133 12.55 -13.22 -8.05
C ALA A 133 12.57 -13.52 -9.56
N SER A 134 13.52 -14.34 -10.01
CA SER A 134 13.68 -14.69 -11.43
C SER A 134 12.77 -15.82 -11.88
N ASP A 135 12.26 -16.61 -10.93
CA ASP A 135 11.37 -17.76 -11.19
C ASP A 135 9.88 -17.36 -11.25
N TRP A 136 9.59 -16.06 -11.09
CA TRP A 136 8.26 -15.46 -11.25
C TRP A 136 8.14 -14.75 -12.59
#